data_6b556fe8f720aa93ec5cb4586b4d789c
#
_entry.id   6b556fe8f720aa93ec5cb4586b4d789c
#
_cell.length_a   1.000
_cell.length_b   1.000
_cell.length_c   1.000
_cell.angle_alpha   90.00
_cell.angle_beta   90.00
_cell.angle_gamma   90.00
#
_symmetry.space_group_name_H-M   'P 1'
#
loop_
_entity.id
_entity.type
_entity.pdbx_description
1 polymer ?
#
loop_
_entity_poly.entity_id
_entity_poly.type
_entity_poly.pdbx_seq_one_letter_code
_entity_poly.pdbx_strand_id
1 'polypeptide(L)'
;MRIAAIEVIRLSLAFDAGRRPAATSAPAADTYNAADRSLRRMESLLVKVTDEAGHVGWGEAFGHLINPVTFAALEGPVGRWFRGAEFEPTPGGIAALRDAADRALHAFGRTGPVLYALSAIDTALHDLSAQHAGQPLYRWLGARRDEIDVYASLVSYENEPGEVARHVRRAWDEGFRRIKLHETERAAIAAARDALPVGGELMVDVNCPWTANEAVRRVGELVDLGLGWIEEPVWPCDDARAIARVRGTGVRVAAGENASGVAGFRNLFEHDALDVAQPSVAKIGGPTAMRAVIALAAQHRVRVVPHCFYYGAGLLATAHLVATLPVDVALEIPYLDWPERLHDAQRPGARLRLPDMPGLGFVPDDAVLARNTIAHATIC
;
A
#
# COMPACT_ATOMS: atom_id res chain seq x y z
N MET A 1 -2.80 26.12 10.99
CA MET A 1 -4.01 25.65 10.28
C MET A 1 -4.99 25.08 11.29
N ARG A 2 -6.28 25.21 11.04
CA ARG A 2 -7.32 24.55 11.85
C ARG A 2 -8.24 23.75 10.94
N ILE A 3 -8.60 22.53 11.35
CA ILE A 3 -9.47 21.63 10.61
C ILE A 3 -10.92 22.04 10.78
N ALA A 4 -11.57 22.47 9.70
CA ALA A 4 -12.96 22.90 9.71
C ALA A 4 -13.93 21.73 9.52
N ALA A 5 -13.64 20.84 8.56
CA ALA A 5 -14.49 19.70 8.23
C ALA A 5 -13.69 18.50 7.77
N ILE A 6 -14.27 17.32 7.95
CA ILE A 6 -13.74 16.05 7.43
C ILE A 6 -14.87 15.35 6.70
N GLU A 7 -14.65 15.05 5.42
CA GLU A 7 -15.54 14.21 4.62
C GLU A 7 -14.93 12.84 4.44
N VAL A 8 -15.74 11.81 4.57
CA VAL A 8 -15.36 10.41 4.41
C VAL A 8 -16.18 9.83 3.27
N ILE A 9 -15.50 9.32 2.26
CA ILE A 9 -16.11 8.84 1.03
C ILE A 9 -15.67 7.41 0.78
N ARG A 10 -16.60 6.45 0.88
CA ARG A 10 -16.36 5.07 0.52
C ARG A 10 -16.83 4.87 -0.91
N LEU A 11 -15.92 4.45 -1.78
CA LEU A 11 -16.24 4.17 -3.18
C LEU A 11 -15.77 2.77 -3.57
N SER A 12 -16.35 2.25 -4.66
CA SER A 12 -16.06 0.91 -5.14
C SER A 12 -15.98 0.93 -6.66
N LEU A 13 -14.77 0.71 -7.21
CA LEU A 13 -14.55 0.63 -8.65
C LEU A 13 -14.48 -0.82 -9.13
N ALA A 14 -15.12 -1.08 -10.26
CA ALA A 14 -14.95 -2.35 -10.96
C ALA A 14 -13.55 -2.44 -11.59
N PHE A 15 -12.97 -3.63 -11.61
CA PHE A 15 -11.73 -3.92 -12.33
C PHE A 15 -11.83 -5.26 -13.06
N ASP A 16 -10.97 -5.44 -14.06
CA ASP A 16 -10.71 -6.72 -14.70
C ASP A 16 -9.25 -7.15 -14.42
N ALA A 17 -9.08 -8.33 -13.87
CA ALA A 17 -7.77 -8.94 -13.64
C ALA A 17 -7.29 -9.77 -14.85
N GLY A 18 -8.06 -9.84 -15.93
CA GLY A 18 -7.77 -10.66 -17.11
C GLY A 18 -7.85 -12.16 -16.84
N ARG A 19 -8.50 -12.56 -15.74
CA ARG A 19 -8.71 -13.98 -15.40
C ARG A 19 -9.67 -14.64 -16.39
N ARG A 20 -9.36 -15.86 -16.82
CA ARG A 20 -10.33 -16.67 -17.56
C ARG A 20 -11.49 -17.08 -16.65
N PRO A 21 -12.73 -17.19 -17.20
CA PRO A 21 -13.83 -17.76 -16.42
C PRO A 21 -13.45 -19.13 -15.88
N ALA A 22 -13.61 -19.35 -14.57
CA ALA A 22 -13.37 -20.65 -13.96
C ALA A 22 -14.32 -21.68 -14.56
N ALA A 23 -13.81 -22.87 -14.87
CA ALA A 23 -14.61 -23.99 -15.37
C ALA A 23 -15.61 -24.53 -14.33
N THR A 24 -15.36 -24.24 -13.05
CA THR A 24 -16.25 -24.58 -11.92
C THR A 24 -16.27 -23.40 -10.94
N SER A 25 -17.46 -23.01 -10.50
CA SER A 25 -17.63 -22.05 -9.40
C SER A 25 -17.31 -22.75 -8.08
N ALA A 26 -16.04 -22.95 -7.75
CA ALA A 26 -15.68 -23.25 -6.36
C ALA A 26 -16.09 -22.08 -5.48
N PRO A 27 -16.65 -22.31 -4.28
CA PRO A 27 -16.90 -21.21 -3.34
C PRO A 27 -15.58 -20.48 -3.08
N ALA A 28 -15.64 -19.14 -3.02
CA ALA A 28 -14.50 -18.32 -2.67
C ALA A 28 -13.89 -18.86 -1.37
N ALA A 29 -12.59 -19.07 -1.36
CA ALA A 29 -11.90 -19.34 -0.11
C ALA A 29 -12.07 -18.13 0.80
N ASP A 30 -12.19 -18.35 2.11
CA ASP A 30 -12.38 -17.30 3.13
C ASP A 30 -11.17 -16.32 3.27
N THR A 31 -10.28 -16.31 2.29
CA THR A 31 -9.09 -15.47 2.26
C THR A 31 -9.36 -14.19 1.49
N TYR A 32 -9.24 -13.07 2.21
CA TYR A 32 -9.46 -11.74 1.68
C TYR A 32 -8.14 -11.00 1.46
N ASN A 33 -7.56 -11.14 0.28
CA ASN A 33 -6.37 -10.45 -0.16
C ASN A 33 -6.30 -10.43 -1.70
N ALA A 34 -5.19 -10.01 -2.30
CA ALA A 34 -4.98 -10.03 -3.74
C ALA A 34 -5.11 -11.46 -4.36
N ALA A 35 -5.03 -12.49 -3.53
CA ALA A 35 -5.30 -13.88 -3.92
C ALA A 35 -6.80 -14.22 -4.01
N ASP A 36 -7.71 -13.37 -3.53
CA ASP A 36 -9.15 -13.62 -3.62
C ASP A 36 -9.63 -13.56 -5.07
N ARG A 37 -10.10 -14.68 -5.57
CA ARG A 37 -10.54 -14.90 -6.96
C ARG A 37 -11.92 -14.32 -7.25
N SER A 38 -12.72 -14.10 -6.21
CA SER A 38 -14.09 -13.60 -6.34
C SER A 38 -14.14 -12.09 -6.53
N LEU A 39 -13.07 -11.36 -6.16
CA LEU A 39 -13.02 -9.92 -6.27
C LEU A 39 -13.13 -9.45 -7.72
N ARG A 40 -14.11 -8.58 -7.95
CA ARG A 40 -14.36 -7.87 -9.24
C ARG A 40 -14.42 -6.36 -9.03
N ARG A 41 -14.39 -5.92 -7.79
CA ARG A 41 -14.43 -4.51 -7.41
C ARG A 41 -13.44 -4.27 -6.29
N MET A 42 -12.77 -3.14 -6.35
CA MET A 42 -11.87 -2.69 -5.29
C MET A 42 -12.51 -1.48 -4.61
N GLU A 43 -12.59 -1.54 -3.29
CA GLU A 43 -13.04 -0.41 -2.49
C GLU A 43 -11.86 0.51 -2.13
N SER A 44 -12.14 1.80 -2.09
CA SER A 44 -11.28 2.82 -1.53
C SER A 44 -12.06 3.60 -0.48
N LEU A 45 -11.41 4.02 0.58
CA LEU A 45 -11.95 4.89 1.60
C LEU A 45 -11.17 6.19 1.61
N LEU A 46 -11.68 7.17 0.86
CA LEU A 46 -11.09 8.50 0.77
C LEU A 46 -11.48 9.36 1.95
N VAL A 47 -10.56 10.18 2.41
CA VAL A 47 -10.78 11.21 3.42
C VAL A 47 -10.39 12.54 2.82
N LYS A 48 -11.31 13.51 2.91
CA LYS A 48 -11.10 14.89 2.50
C LYS A 48 -11.11 15.76 3.75
N VAL A 49 -10.01 16.43 4.03
CA VAL A 49 -9.88 17.36 5.14
C VAL A 49 -9.93 18.78 4.59
N THR A 50 -10.83 19.61 5.13
CA THR A 50 -10.96 21.01 4.74
C THR A 50 -10.51 21.90 5.88
N ASP A 51 -9.65 22.90 5.63
CA ASP A 51 -9.24 23.90 6.60
C ASP A 51 -10.23 25.08 6.67
N GLU A 52 -10.04 26.01 7.62
CA GLU A 52 -10.87 27.22 7.77
C GLU A 52 -10.80 28.19 6.59
N ALA A 53 -9.75 28.10 5.75
CA ALA A 53 -9.61 28.88 4.54
C ALA A 53 -10.28 28.23 3.32
N GLY A 54 -10.80 27.01 3.47
CA GLY A 54 -11.46 26.24 2.40
C GLY A 54 -10.50 25.41 1.54
N HIS A 55 -9.21 25.33 1.90
CA HIS A 55 -8.30 24.40 1.20
C HIS A 55 -8.61 22.96 1.55
N VAL A 56 -8.38 22.07 0.60
CA VAL A 56 -8.72 20.65 0.70
C VAL A 56 -7.48 19.80 0.57
N GLY A 57 -7.26 18.91 1.56
CA GLY A 57 -6.30 17.84 1.48
C GLY A 57 -6.98 16.48 1.39
N TRP A 58 -6.36 15.57 0.63
CA TRP A 58 -6.87 14.23 0.40
C TRP A 58 -6.00 13.16 1.06
N GLY A 59 -6.66 12.14 1.60
CA GLY A 59 -6.02 10.92 2.09
C GLY A 59 -6.83 9.69 1.73
N GLU A 60 -6.25 8.52 1.96
CA GLU A 60 -6.90 7.23 1.74
C GLU A 60 -6.57 6.29 2.87
N ALA A 61 -7.59 5.62 3.43
CA ALA A 61 -7.43 4.56 4.40
C ALA A 61 -7.43 3.20 3.68
N PHE A 62 -6.57 2.31 4.14
CA PHE A 62 -6.62 0.93 3.68
C PHE A 62 -7.83 0.21 4.27
N GLY A 63 -8.44 -0.65 3.47
CA GLY A 63 -9.41 -1.51 4.10
C GLY A 63 -10.26 -2.41 3.27
N HIS A 64 -10.41 -2.27 1.98
CA HIS A 64 -11.28 -3.15 1.22
C HIS A 64 -12.56 -3.54 2.00
N LEU A 65 -12.79 -4.81 2.32
CA LEU A 65 -13.98 -5.27 3.08
C LEU A 65 -14.06 -4.75 4.52
N ILE A 66 -12.95 -4.29 5.12
CA ILE A 66 -12.96 -3.67 6.46
C ILE A 66 -13.34 -2.18 6.41
N ASN A 67 -13.49 -1.59 5.22
CA ASN A 67 -13.85 -0.19 5.06
C ASN A 67 -15.10 0.24 5.84
N PRO A 68 -16.17 -0.56 6.00
CA PRO A 68 -17.29 -0.17 6.85
C PRO A 68 -16.89 0.13 8.30
N VAL A 69 -15.94 -0.62 8.86
CA VAL A 69 -15.46 -0.43 10.24
C VAL A 69 -14.56 0.80 10.32
N THR A 70 -13.67 1.00 9.33
CA THR A 70 -12.80 2.18 9.26
C THR A 70 -13.63 3.46 9.00
N PHE A 71 -14.69 3.37 8.18
CA PHE A 71 -15.63 4.44 7.95
C PHE A 71 -16.31 4.88 9.25
N ALA A 72 -16.83 3.92 10.04
CA ALA A 72 -17.43 4.20 11.34
C ALA A 72 -16.42 4.81 12.35
N ALA A 73 -15.15 4.39 12.31
CA ALA A 73 -14.10 4.98 13.13
C ALA A 73 -13.84 6.45 12.74
N LEU A 74 -13.84 6.76 11.44
CA LEU A 74 -13.67 8.12 10.92
C LEU A 74 -14.88 9.02 11.22
N GLU A 75 -16.09 8.53 11.00
CA GLU A 75 -17.32 9.26 11.34
C GLU A 75 -17.45 9.50 12.85
N GLY A 76 -16.98 8.56 13.65
CA GLY A 76 -17.05 8.53 15.09
C GLY A 76 -15.83 9.13 15.80
N PRO A 77 -15.12 8.33 16.61
CA PRO A 77 -14.13 8.85 17.57
C PRO A 77 -12.94 9.52 16.89
N VAL A 78 -12.47 9.03 15.74
CA VAL A 78 -11.27 9.56 15.09
C VAL A 78 -11.58 10.92 14.47
N GLY A 79 -12.55 11.01 13.55
CA GLY A 79 -12.86 12.28 12.88
C GLY A 79 -13.29 13.39 13.84
N ARG A 80 -14.09 13.03 14.86
CA ARG A 80 -14.51 13.99 15.89
C ARG A 80 -13.36 14.53 16.71
N TRP A 81 -12.31 13.74 16.93
CA TRP A 81 -11.12 14.21 17.64
C TRP A 81 -10.33 15.23 16.82
N PHE A 82 -10.23 15.00 15.51
CA PHE A 82 -9.49 15.92 14.62
C PHE A 82 -10.30 17.17 14.24
N ARG A 83 -11.62 17.12 14.26
CA ARG A 83 -12.43 18.28 13.96
C ARG A 83 -12.13 19.43 14.92
N GLY A 84 -11.80 20.60 14.38
CA GLY A 84 -11.44 21.79 15.14
C GLY A 84 -10.01 21.76 15.70
N ALA A 85 -9.25 20.68 15.48
CA ALA A 85 -7.86 20.62 15.89
C ALA A 85 -7.00 21.63 15.12
N GLU A 86 -6.04 22.21 15.83
CA GLU A 86 -5.06 23.15 15.27
C GLU A 86 -3.70 22.49 15.15
N PHE A 87 -2.97 22.82 14.09
CA PHE A 87 -1.62 22.31 13.87
C PHE A 87 -0.78 23.28 13.03
N GLU A 88 0.54 23.21 13.19
CA GLU A 88 1.46 23.89 12.29
C GLU A 88 1.58 23.09 10.97
N PRO A 89 1.48 23.74 9.79
CA PRO A 89 1.58 23.07 8.49
C PRO A 89 3.04 22.71 8.15
N THR A 90 3.66 21.95 9.02
CA THR A 90 5.03 21.45 8.90
C THR A 90 5.06 19.95 9.24
N PRO A 91 6.05 19.17 8.77
CA PRO A 91 6.18 17.78 9.16
C PRO A 91 6.22 17.57 10.69
N GLY A 92 6.85 18.50 11.41
CA GLY A 92 6.91 18.46 12.88
C GLY A 92 5.56 18.75 13.55
N GLY A 93 4.81 19.74 13.04
CA GLY A 93 3.49 20.07 13.57
C GLY A 93 2.46 18.95 13.32
N ILE A 94 2.50 18.33 12.14
CA ILE A 94 1.66 17.14 11.84
C ILE A 94 2.03 15.99 12.78
N ALA A 95 3.32 15.72 12.97
CA ALA A 95 3.79 14.67 13.86
C ALA A 95 3.37 14.91 15.32
N ALA A 96 3.40 16.14 15.80
CA ALA A 96 2.94 16.50 17.14
C ALA A 96 1.43 16.30 17.31
N LEU A 97 0.62 16.72 16.33
CA LEU A 97 -0.82 16.50 16.34
C LEU A 97 -1.12 14.99 16.29
N ARG A 98 -0.37 14.23 15.49
CA ARG A 98 -0.52 12.80 15.40
C ARG A 98 -0.17 12.07 16.71
N ASP A 99 0.92 12.43 17.40
CA ASP A 99 1.26 11.88 18.73
C ASP A 99 0.15 12.16 19.76
N ALA A 100 -0.43 13.35 19.74
CA ALA A 100 -1.56 13.69 20.59
C ALA A 100 -2.79 12.82 20.28
N ALA A 101 -3.10 12.58 19.01
CA ALA A 101 -4.19 11.68 18.59
C ALA A 101 -3.93 10.22 19.01
N ASP A 102 -2.71 9.72 18.80
CA ASP A 102 -2.33 8.36 19.19
C ASP A 102 -2.49 8.15 20.70
N ARG A 103 -2.15 9.16 21.53
CA ARG A 103 -2.37 9.13 22.99
C ARG A 103 -3.85 9.17 23.36
N ALA A 104 -4.62 10.04 22.73
CA ALA A 104 -6.05 10.18 23.02
C ALA A 104 -6.86 8.95 22.63
N LEU A 105 -6.49 8.30 21.53
CA LEU A 105 -7.22 7.19 20.94
C LEU A 105 -6.62 5.81 21.24
N HIS A 106 -5.57 5.72 22.09
CA HIS A 106 -4.82 4.48 22.33
C HIS A 106 -5.68 3.29 22.77
N ALA A 107 -6.75 3.54 23.52
CA ALA A 107 -7.65 2.52 24.01
C ALA A 107 -8.57 1.92 22.93
N PHE A 108 -8.71 2.59 21.77
CA PHE A 108 -9.58 2.13 20.68
C PHE A 108 -8.83 1.26 19.65
N GLY A 109 -7.55 1.06 19.82
CA GLY A 109 -6.70 0.23 18.98
C GLY A 109 -5.54 1.00 18.38
N ARG A 110 -4.41 0.30 18.25
CA ARG A 110 -3.17 0.81 17.65
C ARG A 110 -2.84 0.09 16.35
N THR A 111 -3.78 -0.69 15.83
CA THR A 111 -3.69 -1.48 14.59
C THR A 111 -5.05 -1.46 13.91
N GLY A 112 -5.10 -1.91 12.65
CA GLY A 112 -6.35 -2.08 11.93
C GLY A 112 -7.13 -0.77 11.73
N PRO A 113 -8.48 -0.81 11.78
CA PRO A 113 -9.33 0.29 11.35
C PRO A 113 -9.04 1.66 11.95
N VAL A 114 -8.69 1.72 13.25
CA VAL A 114 -8.34 3.00 13.89
C VAL A 114 -7.04 3.56 13.32
N LEU A 115 -6.02 2.72 13.15
CA LEU A 115 -4.74 3.13 12.58
C LEU A 115 -4.90 3.49 11.08
N TYR A 116 -5.75 2.79 10.35
CA TYR A 116 -6.08 3.11 8.95
C TYR A 116 -6.77 4.47 8.83
N ALA A 117 -7.72 4.75 9.71
CA ALA A 117 -8.37 6.06 9.80
C ALA A 117 -7.37 7.19 10.09
N LEU A 118 -6.47 6.97 11.04
CA LEU A 118 -5.38 7.89 11.35
C LEU A 118 -4.42 8.08 10.17
N SER A 119 -4.16 7.03 9.39
CA SER A 119 -3.30 7.08 8.19
C SER A 119 -3.88 8.00 7.12
N ALA A 120 -5.19 7.92 6.89
CA ALA A 120 -5.87 8.74 5.90
C ALA A 120 -5.84 10.23 6.30
N ILE A 121 -6.13 10.54 7.57
CA ILE A 121 -6.09 11.94 8.05
C ILE A 121 -4.66 12.46 7.97
N ASP A 122 -3.67 11.71 8.44
CA ASP A 122 -2.25 12.12 8.36
C ASP A 122 -1.82 12.43 6.92
N THR A 123 -2.24 11.62 5.96
CA THR A 123 -1.98 11.85 4.54
C THR A 123 -2.64 13.15 4.05
N ALA A 124 -3.91 13.39 4.42
CA ALA A 124 -4.61 14.62 4.04
C ALA A 124 -3.97 15.88 4.65
N LEU A 125 -3.45 15.79 5.88
CA LEU A 125 -2.72 16.91 6.50
C LEU A 125 -1.38 17.20 5.81
N HIS A 126 -0.68 16.18 5.34
CA HIS A 126 0.53 16.34 4.53
C HIS A 126 0.21 16.99 3.18
N ASP A 127 -0.88 16.58 2.53
CA ASP A 127 -1.36 17.19 1.31
C ASP A 127 -1.67 18.69 1.50
N LEU A 128 -2.50 19.04 2.50
CA LEU A 128 -2.80 20.42 2.85
C LEU A 128 -1.54 21.25 3.14
N SER A 129 -0.60 20.69 3.90
CA SER A 129 0.62 21.42 4.30
C SER A 129 1.54 21.67 3.12
N ALA A 130 1.66 20.70 2.20
CA ALA A 130 2.43 20.88 0.96
C ALA A 130 1.77 21.90 0.01
N GLN A 131 0.42 21.92 -0.06
CA GLN A 131 -0.34 22.93 -0.79
C GLN A 131 -0.09 24.32 -0.19
N HIS A 132 -0.15 24.47 1.14
CA HIS A 132 0.14 25.73 1.83
C HIS A 132 1.55 26.22 1.55
N ALA A 133 2.53 25.32 1.44
CA ALA A 133 3.90 25.65 1.06
C ALA A 133 4.08 25.92 -0.45
N GLY A 134 3.04 25.78 -1.27
CA GLY A 134 3.10 25.93 -2.72
C GLY A 134 3.98 24.90 -3.42
N GLN A 135 4.16 23.72 -2.84
CA GLN A 135 5.07 22.69 -3.35
C GLN A 135 4.37 21.34 -3.58
N PRO A 136 4.76 20.58 -4.61
CA PRO A 136 4.40 19.18 -4.69
C PRO A 136 4.89 18.41 -3.45
N LEU A 137 4.11 17.44 -2.98
CA LEU A 137 4.40 16.74 -1.74
C LEU A 137 5.80 16.11 -1.73
N TYR A 138 6.28 15.54 -2.85
CA TYR A 138 7.63 14.94 -2.88
C TYR A 138 8.73 15.97 -2.64
N ARG A 139 8.60 17.21 -3.17
CA ARG A 139 9.58 18.30 -2.92
C ARG A 139 9.50 18.77 -1.48
N TRP A 140 8.30 18.94 -0.95
CA TRP A 140 8.08 19.31 0.43
C TRP A 140 8.64 18.28 1.43
N LEU A 141 8.64 16.98 1.03
CA LEU A 141 9.29 15.90 1.77
C LEU A 141 10.81 15.80 1.55
N GLY A 142 11.39 16.63 0.67
CA GLY A 142 12.82 16.72 0.42
C GLY A 142 13.35 15.92 -0.77
N ALA A 143 12.48 15.29 -1.56
CA ALA A 143 12.89 14.60 -2.79
C ALA A 143 13.21 15.60 -3.92
N ARG A 144 14.08 15.18 -4.85
CA ARG A 144 14.46 15.97 -6.03
C ARG A 144 14.01 15.34 -7.35
N ARG A 145 13.74 14.03 -7.36
CA ARG A 145 13.26 13.33 -8.57
C ARG A 145 11.74 13.41 -8.65
N ASP A 146 11.23 13.62 -9.84
CA ASP A 146 9.82 13.71 -10.17
C ASP A 146 9.32 12.52 -11.03
N GLU A 147 10.21 11.57 -11.31
CA GLU A 147 9.90 10.34 -12.03
C GLU A 147 10.40 9.13 -11.24
N ILE A 148 9.58 8.11 -11.14
CA ILE A 148 9.88 6.88 -10.40
C ILE A 148 9.56 5.66 -11.26
N ASP A 149 10.33 4.59 -11.07
CA ASP A 149 10.01 3.29 -11.65
C ASP A 149 8.78 2.69 -10.94
N VAL A 150 8.07 1.85 -11.68
CA VAL A 150 6.85 1.17 -11.23
C VAL A 150 6.99 -0.32 -11.47
N TYR A 151 6.50 -1.14 -10.55
CA TYR A 151 6.38 -2.57 -10.77
C TYR A 151 4.94 -3.07 -10.76
N ALA A 152 4.69 -4.11 -11.57
CA ALA A 152 3.38 -4.72 -11.70
C ALA A 152 3.14 -5.71 -10.58
N SER A 153 2.14 -5.47 -9.72
CA SER A 153 1.67 -6.42 -8.71
C SER A 153 0.47 -7.17 -9.27
N LEU A 154 0.72 -8.39 -9.73
CA LEU A 154 -0.29 -9.26 -10.32
C LEU A 154 -1.13 -9.91 -9.21
N VAL A 155 -2.42 -10.09 -9.45
CA VAL A 155 -3.26 -10.91 -8.56
C VAL A 155 -3.00 -12.40 -8.78
N SER A 156 -3.54 -13.26 -7.90
CA SER A 156 -3.44 -14.70 -8.10
C SER A 156 -4.21 -15.18 -9.35
N TYR A 157 -3.60 -16.06 -10.09
CA TYR A 157 -4.16 -16.80 -11.22
C TYR A 157 -4.31 -18.29 -10.89
N GLU A 158 -4.58 -18.60 -9.63
CA GLU A 158 -4.95 -19.95 -9.14
C GLU A 158 -3.82 -20.98 -9.23
N ASN A 159 -2.58 -20.51 -9.17
CA ASN A 159 -1.40 -21.34 -9.40
C ASN A 159 -1.40 -22.06 -10.76
N GLU A 160 -2.15 -21.56 -11.76
CA GLU A 160 -2.17 -22.11 -13.11
C GLU A 160 -0.95 -21.63 -13.91
N PRO A 161 0.04 -22.50 -14.18
CA PRO A 161 1.32 -22.07 -14.77
C PRO A 161 1.18 -21.33 -16.09
N GLY A 162 0.24 -21.76 -16.95
CA GLY A 162 0.00 -21.14 -18.25
C GLY A 162 -0.59 -19.74 -18.15
N GLU A 163 -1.51 -19.51 -17.20
CA GLU A 163 -2.11 -18.20 -16.97
C GLU A 163 -1.10 -17.24 -16.34
N VAL A 164 -0.36 -17.70 -15.33
CA VAL A 164 0.70 -16.91 -14.70
C VAL A 164 1.73 -16.46 -15.74
N ALA A 165 2.24 -17.40 -16.55
CA ALA A 165 3.19 -17.10 -17.62
C ALA A 165 2.62 -16.13 -18.67
N ARG A 166 1.33 -16.21 -18.99
CA ARG A 166 0.66 -15.29 -19.91
C ARG A 166 0.63 -13.87 -19.38
N HIS A 167 0.27 -13.70 -18.11
CA HIS A 167 0.20 -12.38 -17.48
C HIS A 167 1.56 -11.75 -17.23
N VAL A 168 2.58 -12.55 -16.90
CA VAL A 168 3.97 -12.10 -16.81
C VAL A 168 4.46 -11.56 -18.15
N ARG A 169 4.23 -12.29 -19.27
CA ARG A 169 4.57 -11.80 -20.61
C ARG A 169 3.84 -10.53 -20.96
N ARG A 170 2.54 -10.44 -20.66
CA ARG A 170 1.74 -9.24 -20.90
C ARG A 170 2.35 -8.03 -20.16
N ALA A 171 2.66 -8.17 -18.88
CA ALA A 171 3.26 -7.08 -18.10
C ALA A 171 4.64 -6.69 -18.64
N TRP A 172 5.46 -7.68 -19.07
CA TRP A 172 6.74 -7.40 -19.71
C TRP A 172 6.59 -6.62 -21.02
N ASP A 173 5.64 -7.01 -21.87
CA ASP A 173 5.38 -6.37 -23.15
C ASP A 173 4.84 -4.93 -22.98
N GLU A 174 4.12 -4.67 -21.89
CA GLU A 174 3.71 -3.33 -21.47
C GLU A 174 4.87 -2.49 -20.85
N GLY A 175 6.08 -3.05 -20.76
CA GLY A 175 7.30 -2.34 -20.36
C GLY A 175 7.72 -2.55 -18.91
N PHE A 176 6.96 -3.28 -18.09
CA PHE A 176 7.36 -3.57 -16.72
C PHE A 176 8.59 -4.49 -16.68
N ARG A 177 9.54 -4.17 -15.81
CA ARG A 177 10.78 -4.93 -15.63
C ARG A 177 10.85 -5.65 -14.29
N ARG A 178 9.92 -5.32 -13.39
CA ARG A 178 9.74 -5.92 -12.07
C ARG A 178 8.29 -6.36 -11.96
N ILE A 179 8.07 -7.63 -11.61
CA ILE A 179 6.73 -8.24 -11.55
C ILE A 179 6.62 -9.01 -10.25
N LYS A 180 5.56 -8.72 -9.47
CA LYS A 180 5.20 -9.44 -8.25
C LYS A 180 4.03 -10.37 -8.54
N LEU A 181 4.12 -11.60 -8.08
CA LEU A 181 3.07 -12.62 -8.16
C LEU A 181 2.35 -12.75 -6.81
N HIS A 182 1.13 -13.29 -6.85
CA HIS A 182 0.42 -13.80 -5.68
C HIS A 182 0.11 -15.29 -5.88
N GLU A 183 1.18 -16.09 -5.99
CA GLU A 183 1.11 -17.53 -6.21
C GLU A 183 1.93 -18.28 -5.16
N THR A 184 1.50 -19.48 -4.79
CA THR A 184 2.11 -20.26 -3.71
C THR A 184 2.77 -21.55 -4.16
N GLU A 185 2.47 -22.02 -5.40
CA GLU A 185 2.98 -23.28 -5.90
C GLU A 185 4.19 -23.09 -6.81
N ARG A 186 5.24 -23.87 -6.56
CA ARG A 186 6.51 -23.80 -7.30
C ARG A 186 6.32 -23.87 -8.82
N ALA A 187 5.40 -24.72 -9.31
CA ALA A 187 5.17 -24.87 -10.75
C ALA A 187 4.71 -23.58 -11.43
N ALA A 188 3.83 -22.80 -10.77
CA ALA A 188 3.36 -21.51 -11.27
C ALA A 188 4.47 -20.46 -11.23
N ILE A 189 5.23 -20.42 -10.13
CA ILE A 189 6.35 -19.47 -9.96
C ILE A 189 7.47 -19.78 -10.97
N ALA A 190 7.78 -21.05 -11.21
CA ALA A 190 8.76 -21.46 -12.23
C ALA A 190 8.32 -21.06 -13.64
N ALA A 191 7.04 -21.28 -13.99
CA ALA A 191 6.49 -20.85 -15.28
C ALA A 191 6.55 -19.32 -15.46
N ALA A 192 6.36 -18.55 -14.39
CA ALA A 192 6.57 -17.12 -14.40
C ALA A 192 8.04 -16.75 -14.66
N ARG A 193 8.98 -17.44 -13.99
CA ARG A 193 10.43 -17.21 -14.18
C ARG A 193 10.85 -17.51 -15.61
N ASP A 194 10.37 -18.63 -16.19
CA ASP A 194 10.66 -19.01 -17.57
C ASP A 194 10.04 -18.05 -18.61
N ALA A 195 8.90 -17.45 -18.26
CA ALA A 195 8.22 -16.47 -19.10
C ALA A 195 8.85 -15.09 -19.07
N LEU A 196 9.61 -14.77 -18.02
CA LEU A 196 10.20 -13.46 -17.81
C LEU A 196 11.59 -13.40 -18.44
N PRO A 197 11.84 -12.52 -19.44
CA PRO A 197 13.13 -12.41 -20.11
C PRO A 197 14.28 -12.04 -19.16
N VAL A 198 15.51 -12.26 -19.65
CA VAL A 198 16.74 -11.89 -18.92
C VAL A 198 16.71 -10.41 -18.56
N GLY A 199 17.05 -10.09 -17.31
CA GLY A 199 17.00 -8.73 -16.76
C GLY A 199 15.66 -8.38 -16.09
N GLY A 200 14.65 -9.25 -16.18
CA GLY A 200 13.41 -9.10 -15.42
C GLY A 200 13.55 -9.58 -13.97
N GLU A 201 13.07 -8.80 -13.02
CA GLU A 201 13.01 -9.14 -11.59
C GLU A 201 11.64 -9.74 -11.27
N LEU A 202 11.66 -10.92 -10.63
CA LEU A 202 10.44 -11.63 -10.21
C LEU A 202 10.38 -11.63 -8.69
N MET A 203 9.29 -11.15 -8.13
CA MET A 203 8.98 -11.20 -6.70
C MET A 203 7.73 -12.03 -6.48
N VAL A 204 7.58 -12.61 -5.30
CA VAL A 204 6.43 -13.43 -4.95
C VAL A 204 5.91 -13.03 -3.58
N ASP A 205 4.63 -12.71 -3.51
CA ASP A 205 3.88 -12.51 -2.28
C ASP A 205 2.98 -13.72 -2.07
N VAL A 206 3.15 -14.39 -0.96
CA VAL A 206 2.35 -15.57 -0.63
C VAL A 206 1.26 -15.29 0.40
N ASN A 207 1.17 -14.08 0.93
CA ASN A 207 0.13 -13.63 1.88
C ASN A 207 -0.05 -14.56 3.11
N CYS A 208 1.02 -14.83 3.82
CA CYS A 208 1.04 -15.52 5.11
C CYS A 208 0.40 -16.94 5.14
N PRO A 209 0.61 -17.85 4.16
CA PRO A 209 -0.13 -19.10 4.13
C PRO A 209 0.51 -20.20 4.99
N TRP A 210 1.77 -20.06 5.43
CA TRP A 210 2.56 -21.18 5.93
C TRP A 210 2.95 -21.04 7.41
N THR A 211 2.99 -22.17 8.10
CA THR A 211 3.72 -22.24 9.38
C THR A 211 5.21 -22.00 9.17
N ALA A 212 5.93 -21.60 10.22
CA ALA A 212 7.38 -21.33 10.14
C ALA A 212 8.19 -22.49 9.52
N ASN A 213 7.88 -23.75 9.88
CA ASN A 213 8.59 -24.90 9.35
C ASN A 213 8.26 -25.17 7.88
N GLU A 214 7.01 -25.00 7.52
CA GLU A 214 6.56 -25.12 6.13
C GLU A 214 7.17 -24.03 5.25
N ALA A 215 7.19 -22.78 5.73
CA ALA A 215 7.80 -21.66 5.03
C ALA A 215 9.28 -21.89 4.73
N VAL A 216 10.07 -22.36 5.71
CA VAL A 216 11.49 -22.69 5.50
C VAL A 216 11.65 -23.77 4.41
N ARG A 217 10.83 -24.83 4.44
CA ARG A 217 10.90 -25.89 3.43
C ARG A 217 10.50 -25.37 2.03
N ARG A 218 9.33 -24.70 1.90
CA ARG A 218 8.82 -24.22 0.63
C ARG A 218 9.69 -23.14 0.00
N VAL A 219 10.18 -22.20 0.80
CA VAL A 219 11.09 -21.14 0.31
C VAL A 219 12.44 -21.74 -0.09
N GLY A 220 12.93 -22.74 0.63
CA GLY A 220 14.12 -23.51 0.23
C GLY A 220 13.99 -24.16 -1.15
N GLU A 221 12.79 -24.60 -1.54
CA GLU A 221 12.49 -25.15 -2.87
C GLU A 221 12.48 -24.07 -3.98
N LEU A 222 12.50 -22.76 -3.65
CA LEU A 222 12.44 -21.65 -4.62
C LEU A 222 13.80 -20.96 -4.84
N VAL A 223 14.85 -21.39 -4.14
CA VAL A 223 16.17 -20.72 -4.17
C VAL A 223 16.74 -20.63 -5.59
N ASP A 224 16.57 -21.68 -6.39
CA ASP A 224 17.07 -21.77 -7.77
C ASP A 224 16.32 -20.87 -8.78
N LEU A 225 15.16 -20.32 -8.40
CA LEU A 225 14.37 -19.45 -9.27
C LEU A 225 14.86 -17.99 -9.28
N GLY A 226 15.83 -17.62 -8.45
CA GLY A 226 16.45 -16.30 -8.45
C GLY A 226 15.45 -15.17 -8.19
N LEU A 227 14.60 -15.33 -7.18
CA LEU A 227 13.59 -14.34 -6.81
C LEU A 227 14.22 -13.06 -6.25
N GLY A 228 13.63 -11.91 -6.58
CA GLY A 228 13.94 -10.63 -5.96
C GLY A 228 13.69 -10.65 -4.45
N TRP A 229 12.54 -11.19 -4.05
CA TRP A 229 12.19 -11.54 -2.67
C TRP A 229 10.99 -12.50 -2.63
N ILE A 230 10.80 -13.13 -1.46
CA ILE A 230 9.55 -13.76 -1.02
C ILE A 230 8.91 -12.87 0.03
N GLU A 231 7.62 -12.54 -0.12
CA GLU A 231 6.87 -11.64 0.72
C GLU A 231 5.89 -12.40 1.60
N GLU A 232 5.83 -12.02 2.88
CA GLU A 232 4.93 -12.56 3.90
C GLU A 232 4.82 -14.09 3.95
N PRO A 233 5.94 -14.84 4.10
CA PRO A 233 5.90 -16.29 4.00
C PRO A 233 5.32 -17.01 5.22
N VAL A 234 5.11 -16.33 6.35
CA VAL A 234 4.83 -16.96 7.66
C VAL A 234 3.54 -16.45 8.26
N TRP A 235 2.76 -17.37 8.83
CA TRP A 235 1.69 -17.09 9.78
C TRP A 235 2.06 -17.56 11.19
N PRO A 236 1.86 -16.76 12.24
CA PRO A 236 1.38 -15.37 12.24
C PRO A 236 2.38 -14.39 11.57
N CYS A 237 1.84 -13.38 10.87
CA CYS A 237 2.65 -12.41 10.10
C CYS A 237 3.51 -11.48 10.96
N ASP A 238 3.33 -11.46 12.26
CA ASP A 238 4.09 -10.69 13.25
C ASP A 238 5.11 -11.53 14.04
N ASP A 239 5.26 -12.83 13.73
CA ASP A 239 6.32 -13.68 14.30
C ASP A 239 7.67 -13.37 13.65
N ALA A 240 8.33 -12.32 14.14
CA ALA A 240 9.63 -11.88 13.64
C ALA A 240 10.69 -12.97 13.68
N ARG A 241 10.65 -13.86 14.69
CA ARG A 241 11.65 -14.96 14.82
C ARG A 241 11.42 -16.04 13.76
N ALA A 242 10.17 -16.35 13.47
CA ALA A 242 9.83 -17.29 12.40
C ALA A 242 10.22 -16.75 11.03
N ILE A 243 9.98 -15.46 10.76
CA ILE A 243 10.37 -14.79 9.53
C ILE A 243 11.90 -14.78 9.39
N ALA A 244 12.66 -14.49 10.44
CA ALA A 244 14.13 -14.54 10.46
C ALA A 244 14.67 -15.94 10.09
N ARG A 245 13.99 -17.02 10.49
CA ARG A 245 14.37 -18.39 10.08
C ARG A 245 14.20 -18.61 8.58
N VAL A 246 13.15 -18.07 7.98
CA VAL A 246 12.94 -18.14 6.53
C VAL A 246 14.02 -17.39 5.79
N ARG A 247 14.41 -16.20 6.25
CA ARG A 247 15.52 -15.42 5.70
C ARG A 247 16.82 -16.23 5.62
N GLY A 248 17.05 -17.12 6.59
CA GLY A 248 18.20 -18.04 6.60
C GLY A 248 18.23 -19.06 5.44
N THR A 249 17.19 -19.19 4.63
CA THR A 249 17.17 -20.09 3.46
C THR A 249 17.99 -19.60 2.27
N GLY A 250 18.34 -18.31 2.23
CA GLY A 250 19.09 -17.66 1.14
C GLY A 250 18.22 -16.93 0.13
N VAL A 251 16.90 -17.01 0.20
CA VAL A 251 15.98 -16.12 -0.51
C VAL A 251 15.74 -14.86 0.32
N ARG A 252 15.83 -13.68 -0.29
CA ARG A 252 15.52 -12.42 0.42
C ARG A 252 14.06 -12.43 0.89
N VAL A 253 13.83 -11.98 2.12
CA VAL A 253 12.51 -11.93 2.73
C VAL A 253 12.02 -10.49 2.81
N ALA A 254 10.80 -10.28 2.35
CA ALA A 254 10.07 -9.04 2.45
C ALA A 254 8.83 -9.22 3.35
N ALA A 255 8.49 -8.23 4.16
CA ALA A 255 7.23 -8.15 4.88
C ALA A 255 7.02 -6.74 5.46
N GLY A 256 5.84 -6.50 6.00
CA GLY A 256 5.55 -5.29 6.75
C GLY A 256 4.25 -4.60 6.37
N GLU A 257 3.55 -5.02 5.34
CA GLU A 257 2.23 -4.46 5.03
C GLU A 257 1.23 -4.68 6.17
N ASN A 258 1.39 -5.75 6.93
CA ASN A 258 0.58 -6.08 8.10
C ASN A 258 1.22 -5.69 9.44
N ALA A 259 2.38 -5.02 9.42
CA ALA A 259 3.04 -4.56 10.64
C ALA A 259 2.27 -3.42 11.32
N SER A 260 2.21 -3.46 12.64
CA SER A 260 1.46 -2.52 13.47
C SER A 260 2.26 -1.25 13.77
N GLY A 261 2.22 -0.28 12.85
CA GLY A 261 2.90 1.00 13.02
C GLY A 261 4.43 0.85 13.12
N VAL A 262 5.09 1.88 13.60
CA VAL A 262 6.57 1.91 13.75
C VAL A 262 7.08 0.84 14.72
N ALA A 263 6.30 0.50 15.76
CA ALA A 263 6.70 -0.51 16.75
C ALA A 263 6.77 -1.92 16.14
N GLY A 264 5.86 -2.26 15.23
CA GLY A 264 5.91 -3.54 14.50
C GLY A 264 7.18 -3.66 13.66
N PHE A 265 7.57 -2.60 12.96
CA PHE A 265 8.82 -2.59 12.19
C PHE A 265 10.06 -2.67 13.08
N ARG A 266 10.05 -2.00 14.25
CA ARG A 266 11.15 -2.14 15.21
C ARG A 266 11.34 -3.59 15.64
N ASN A 267 10.26 -4.30 15.97
CA ASN A 267 10.30 -5.72 16.30
C ASN A 267 10.91 -6.57 15.17
N LEU A 268 10.49 -6.34 13.92
CA LEU A 268 11.02 -7.05 12.76
C LEU A 268 12.53 -6.79 12.57
N PHE A 269 12.98 -5.55 12.74
CA PHE A 269 14.38 -5.17 12.55
C PHE A 269 15.29 -5.66 13.68
N GLU A 270 14.85 -5.59 14.95
CA GLU A 270 15.59 -6.08 16.11
C GLU A 270 15.80 -7.60 16.08
N HIS A 271 14.99 -8.34 15.32
CA HIS A 271 15.13 -9.78 15.09
C HIS A 271 15.81 -10.14 13.76
N ASP A 272 16.36 -9.17 13.04
CA ASP A 272 16.95 -9.40 11.71
C ASP A 272 16.02 -10.16 10.75
N ALA A 273 14.72 -9.90 10.84
CA ALA A 273 13.70 -10.67 10.13
C ALA A 273 13.62 -10.38 8.63
N LEU A 274 14.03 -9.17 8.19
CA LEU A 274 13.77 -8.68 6.84
C LEU A 274 15.03 -8.28 6.09
N ASP A 275 15.01 -8.52 4.78
CA ASP A 275 15.87 -7.86 3.80
C ASP A 275 15.19 -6.63 3.20
N VAL A 276 13.85 -6.69 3.06
CA VAL A 276 13.01 -5.63 2.49
C VAL A 276 11.83 -5.35 3.42
N ALA A 277 11.72 -4.11 3.87
CA ALA A 277 10.59 -3.62 4.65
C ALA A 277 9.54 -3.00 3.72
N GLN A 278 8.29 -3.39 3.89
CA GLN A 278 7.18 -2.98 3.04
C GLN A 278 6.08 -2.24 3.84
N PRO A 279 6.41 -1.05 4.38
CA PRO A 279 5.40 -0.24 5.04
C PRO A 279 4.34 0.23 4.05
N SER A 280 3.09 0.24 4.49
CA SER A 280 1.93 0.68 3.70
C SER A 280 1.40 2.00 4.23
N VAL A 281 1.46 3.08 3.44
CA VAL A 281 1.12 4.44 3.91
C VAL A 281 -0.30 4.52 4.47
N ALA A 282 -1.24 3.82 3.87
CA ALA A 282 -2.66 3.82 4.29
C ALA A 282 -2.95 2.89 5.50
N LYS A 283 -1.93 2.12 5.98
CA LYS A 283 -2.09 1.17 7.09
C LYS A 283 -1.34 1.55 8.35
N ILE A 284 -0.14 2.14 8.23
CA ILE A 284 0.80 2.27 9.35
C ILE A 284 0.75 3.61 10.08
N GLY A 285 -0.08 4.54 9.64
CA GLY A 285 -0.17 5.87 10.23
C GLY A 285 0.26 7.01 9.33
N GLY A 286 0.10 6.83 8.02
CA GLY A 286 0.34 7.87 7.03
C GLY A 286 1.82 8.20 6.79
N PRO A 287 2.10 9.29 6.07
CA PRO A 287 3.45 9.76 5.79
C PRO A 287 4.32 10.00 7.03
N THR A 288 3.73 10.44 8.15
CA THR A 288 4.46 10.63 9.42
C THR A 288 5.10 9.32 9.90
N ALA A 289 4.31 8.25 9.99
CA ALA A 289 4.81 6.95 10.42
C ALA A 289 5.72 6.32 9.37
N MET A 290 5.41 6.47 8.07
CA MET A 290 6.25 5.99 6.97
C MET A 290 7.66 6.56 7.06
N ARG A 291 7.81 7.86 7.27
CA ARG A 291 9.12 8.51 7.42
C ARG A 291 9.88 8.01 8.64
N ALA A 292 9.18 7.73 9.75
CA ALA A 292 9.79 7.15 10.93
C ALA A 292 10.30 5.71 10.67
N VAL A 293 9.54 4.90 9.92
CA VAL A 293 9.98 3.55 9.49
C VAL A 293 11.18 3.63 8.56
N ILE A 294 11.18 4.56 7.58
CA ILE A 294 12.32 4.77 6.68
C ILE A 294 13.60 5.11 7.46
N ALA A 295 13.50 6.02 8.44
CA ALA A 295 14.64 6.40 9.28
C ALA A 295 15.13 5.23 10.16
N LEU A 296 14.21 4.44 10.69
CA LEU A 296 14.53 3.25 11.48
C LEU A 296 15.18 2.16 10.62
N ALA A 297 14.65 1.88 9.43
CA ALA A 297 15.18 0.91 8.49
C ALA A 297 16.63 1.25 8.08
N ALA A 298 16.94 2.54 7.89
CA ALA A 298 18.30 2.98 7.58
C ALA A 298 19.30 2.64 8.71
N GLN A 299 18.90 2.73 9.98
CA GLN A 299 19.74 2.34 11.13
C GLN A 299 20.04 0.84 11.13
N HIS A 300 19.09 0.02 10.68
CA HIS A 300 19.22 -1.44 10.60
C HIS A 300 19.73 -1.93 9.23
N ARG A 301 20.02 -1.05 8.28
CA ARG A 301 20.43 -1.35 6.89
C ARG A 301 19.43 -2.23 6.14
N VAL A 302 18.15 -2.08 6.45
CA VAL A 302 17.05 -2.75 5.75
C VAL A 302 16.57 -1.86 4.60
N ARG A 303 16.38 -2.45 3.43
CA ARG A 303 15.82 -1.76 2.26
C ARG A 303 14.33 -1.51 2.47
N VAL A 304 13.86 -0.33 2.11
CA VAL A 304 12.43 -0.01 2.13
C VAL A 304 11.87 0.00 0.71
N VAL A 305 10.86 -0.81 0.45
CA VAL A 305 10.06 -0.82 -0.78
C VAL A 305 8.59 -0.81 -0.35
N PRO A 306 7.90 0.34 -0.36
CA PRO A 306 6.55 0.45 0.19
C PRO A 306 5.54 -0.47 -0.52
N HIS A 307 4.71 -1.16 0.27
CA HIS A 307 3.50 -1.81 -0.22
C HIS A 307 2.50 -0.76 -0.69
N CYS A 308 1.89 -0.98 -1.85
CA CYS A 308 0.89 -0.09 -2.41
C CYS A 308 -0.13 -0.83 -3.28
N PHE A 309 -1.21 -1.30 -2.67
CA PHE A 309 -2.32 -1.92 -3.39
C PHE A 309 -3.57 -1.03 -3.31
N TYR A 310 -3.43 0.22 -3.78
CA TYR A 310 -4.44 1.28 -3.77
C TYR A 310 -4.58 1.89 -5.16
N TYR A 311 -5.65 2.66 -5.37
CA TYR A 311 -5.85 3.39 -6.62
C TYR A 311 -6.28 4.86 -6.44
N GLY A 312 -6.32 5.36 -5.22
CA GLY A 312 -6.71 6.74 -4.89
C GLY A 312 -5.54 7.60 -4.38
N ALA A 313 -5.84 8.44 -3.40
CA ALA A 313 -4.87 9.34 -2.78
C ALA A 313 -3.69 8.60 -2.12
N GLY A 314 -3.91 7.37 -1.64
CA GLY A 314 -2.86 6.52 -1.07
C GLY A 314 -1.81 6.09 -2.09
N LEU A 315 -2.21 5.84 -3.35
CA LEU A 315 -1.28 5.56 -4.43
C LEU A 315 -0.33 6.74 -4.65
N LEU A 316 -0.87 7.95 -4.79
CA LEU A 316 -0.05 9.15 -4.99
C LEU A 316 0.82 9.45 -3.76
N ALA A 317 0.27 9.32 -2.54
CA ALA A 317 1.05 9.51 -1.33
C ALA A 317 2.25 8.54 -1.26
N THR A 318 2.04 7.26 -1.63
CA THR A 318 3.12 6.29 -1.72
C THR A 318 4.13 6.67 -2.79
N ALA A 319 3.67 7.11 -3.96
CA ALA A 319 4.52 7.55 -5.06
C ALA A 319 5.44 8.73 -4.66
N HIS A 320 4.88 9.74 -3.99
CA HIS A 320 5.66 10.86 -3.47
C HIS A 320 6.70 10.44 -2.42
N LEU A 321 6.36 9.48 -1.57
CA LEU A 321 7.30 8.92 -0.59
C LEU A 321 8.40 8.09 -1.27
N VAL A 322 8.07 7.27 -2.28
CA VAL A 322 9.06 6.53 -3.08
C VAL A 322 10.08 7.48 -3.74
N ALA A 323 9.68 8.68 -4.15
CA ALA A 323 10.59 9.67 -4.68
C ALA A 323 11.67 10.12 -3.66
N THR A 324 11.43 9.96 -2.36
CA THR A 324 12.42 10.27 -1.30
C THR A 324 13.40 9.13 -1.04
N LEU A 325 13.14 7.93 -1.55
CA LEU A 325 13.94 6.72 -1.38
C LEU A 325 15.04 6.61 -2.46
N PRO A 326 15.98 5.66 -2.35
CA PRO A 326 16.98 5.42 -3.39
C PRO A 326 16.35 5.23 -4.78
N VAL A 327 17.12 5.60 -5.83
CA VAL A 327 16.60 5.66 -7.21
C VAL A 327 16.12 4.31 -7.75
N ASP A 328 16.65 3.24 -7.25
CA ASP A 328 16.32 1.86 -7.63
C ASP A 328 15.09 1.29 -6.91
N VAL A 329 14.46 2.06 -6.00
CA VAL A 329 13.18 1.70 -5.40
C VAL A 329 12.04 2.07 -6.35
N ALA A 330 11.22 1.08 -6.68
CA ALA A 330 10.04 1.22 -7.52
C ALA A 330 8.75 1.27 -6.71
N LEU A 331 7.74 1.92 -7.28
CA LEU A 331 6.37 1.95 -6.75
C LEU A 331 5.64 0.67 -7.12
N GLU A 332 4.97 0.04 -6.16
CA GLU A 332 3.98 -0.99 -6.41
C GLU A 332 2.70 -0.41 -6.98
N ILE A 333 2.11 -1.09 -7.97
CA ILE A 333 0.75 -0.81 -8.42
C ILE A 333 -0.06 -2.10 -8.55
N PRO A 334 -1.37 -2.08 -8.25
CA PRO A 334 -2.27 -3.14 -8.66
C PRO A 334 -2.27 -3.26 -10.20
N TYR A 335 -1.81 -4.37 -10.74
CA TYR A 335 -1.79 -4.61 -12.19
C TYR A 335 -3.16 -5.09 -12.65
N LEU A 336 -4.09 -4.15 -12.76
CA LEU A 336 -5.49 -4.35 -13.07
C LEU A 336 -5.92 -3.47 -14.25
N ASP A 337 -6.89 -3.94 -15.03
CA ASP A 337 -7.55 -3.13 -16.04
C ASP A 337 -8.79 -2.46 -15.42
N TRP A 338 -8.86 -1.15 -15.55
CA TRP A 338 -9.91 -0.34 -14.96
C TRP A 338 -10.85 0.18 -16.06
N PRO A 339 -12.12 -0.26 -16.11
CA PRO A 339 -13.11 0.31 -17.04
C PRO A 339 -13.35 1.80 -16.82
N GLU A 340 -13.30 2.23 -15.55
CA GLU A 340 -13.34 3.65 -15.17
C GLU A 340 -12.12 3.96 -14.28
N ARG A 341 -11.57 5.16 -14.43
CA ARG A 341 -10.44 5.63 -13.62
C ARG A 341 -10.86 6.83 -12.79
N LEU A 342 -10.49 6.79 -11.51
CA LEU A 342 -10.74 7.88 -10.58
C LEU A 342 -9.85 9.11 -10.87
N HIS A 343 -8.62 8.86 -11.37
CA HIS A 343 -7.65 9.90 -11.73
C HIS A 343 -6.60 9.35 -12.71
N ASP A 344 -5.86 10.23 -13.38
CA ASP A 344 -4.94 9.86 -14.46
C ASP A 344 -3.82 8.92 -14.02
N ALA A 345 -3.29 9.08 -12.79
CA ALA A 345 -2.21 8.26 -12.28
C ALA A 345 -2.64 6.88 -11.74
N GLN A 346 -3.94 6.53 -11.81
CA GLN A 346 -4.46 5.24 -11.29
C GLN A 346 -3.85 4.01 -11.97
N ARG A 347 -3.50 4.11 -13.23
CA ARG A 347 -2.89 3.03 -14.02
C ARG A 347 -1.68 3.59 -14.77
N PRO A 348 -0.55 3.83 -14.08
CA PRO A 348 0.68 4.26 -14.76
C PRO A 348 1.26 3.12 -15.58
N GLY A 349 2.15 3.44 -16.52
CA GLY A 349 3.03 2.47 -17.17
C GLY A 349 4.17 2.03 -16.23
N ALA A 350 5.26 1.50 -16.82
CA ALA A 350 6.46 1.10 -16.07
C ALA A 350 7.19 2.26 -15.37
N ARG A 351 6.78 3.48 -15.63
CA ARG A 351 7.23 4.71 -14.97
C ARG A 351 6.06 5.61 -14.67
N LEU A 352 6.16 6.33 -13.55
CA LEU A 352 5.21 7.36 -13.14
C LEU A 352 5.94 8.69 -13.00
N ARG A 353 5.50 9.71 -13.74
CA ARG A 353 5.85 11.09 -13.47
C ARG A 353 4.92 11.64 -12.40
N LEU A 354 5.49 12.13 -11.31
CA LEU A 354 4.72 12.72 -10.21
C LEU A 354 4.09 14.05 -10.64
N PRO A 355 2.88 14.37 -10.15
CA PRO A 355 2.26 15.67 -10.40
C PRO A 355 3.15 16.83 -9.93
N ASP A 356 3.31 17.84 -10.77
CA ASP A 356 4.02 19.09 -10.43
C ASP A 356 3.06 20.17 -9.89
N MET A 357 2.02 19.71 -9.19
CA MET A 357 1.02 20.55 -8.51
C MET A 357 1.31 20.57 -7.01
N PRO A 358 1.00 21.68 -6.29
CA PRO A 358 1.09 21.69 -4.84
C PRO A 358 0.29 20.54 -4.20
N GLY A 359 0.84 19.93 -3.15
CA GLY A 359 0.24 18.78 -2.48
C GLY A 359 0.48 17.46 -3.20
N LEU A 360 -0.48 16.56 -3.09
CA LEU A 360 -0.50 15.25 -3.76
C LEU A 360 -0.74 15.36 -5.27
N GLY A 361 -1.35 16.46 -5.72
CA GLY A 361 -1.86 16.54 -7.08
C GLY A 361 -2.97 15.51 -7.38
N PHE A 362 -3.67 15.06 -6.34
CA PHE A 362 -4.81 14.16 -6.50
C PHE A 362 -6.06 14.93 -6.91
N VAL A 363 -6.47 14.75 -8.15
CA VAL A 363 -7.67 15.35 -8.74
C VAL A 363 -8.59 14.21 -9.17
N PRO A 364 -9.56 13.81 -8.34
CA PRO A 364 -10.50 12.76 -8.71
C PRO A 364 -11.46 13.24 -9.81
N ASP A 365 -11.83 12.35 -10.73
CA ASP A 365 -12.92 12.60 -11.66
C ASP A 365 -14.26 12.64 -10.90
N ASP A 366 -14.90 13.79 -10.83
CA ASP A 366 -16.13 14.02 -10.07
C ASP A 366 -17.29 13.10 -10.52
N ALA A 367 -17.38 12.78 -11.80
CA ALA A 367 -18.43 11.93 -12.33
C ALA A 367 -18.19 10.45 -11.94
N VAL A 368 -16.94 9.99 -11.98
CA VAL A 368 -16.56 8.65 -11.53
C VAL A 368 -16.76 8.54 -10.02
N LEU A 369 -16.31 9.55 -9.26
CA LEU A 369 -16.47 9.62 -7.81
C LEU A 369 -17.97 9.52 -7.44
N ALA A 370 -18.82 10.37 -8.04
CA ALA A 370 -20.25 10.39 -7.73
C ALA A 370 -20.95 9.07 -8.07
N ARG A 371 -20.64 8.46 -9.24
CA ARG A 371 -21.28 7.19 -9.65
C ARG A 371 -20.89 5.99 -8.80
N ASN A 372 -19.66 6.00 -8.24
CA ASN A 372 -19.09 4.85 -7.55
C ASN A 372 -19.06 5.01 -6.02
N THR A 373 -19.50 6.15 -5.48
CA THR A 373 -19.65 6.36 -4.05
C THR A 373 -20.78 5.50 -3.50
N ILE A 374 -20.46 4.69 -2.50
CA ILE A 374 -21.40 3.77 -1.85
C ILE A 374 -21.76 4.17 -0.41
N ALA A 375 -20.96 5.06 0.20
CA ALA A 375 -21.25 5.71 1.48
C ALA A 375 -20.51 7.05 1.57
N HIS A 376 -21.10 8.03 2.24
CA HIS A 376 -20.53 9.36 2.47
C HIS A 376 -20.95 9.89 3.82
N ALA A 377 -20.04 10.52 4.54
CA ALA A 377 -20.32 11.22 5.80
C ALA A 377 -19.51 12.51 5.86
N THR A 378 -20.06 13.50 6.53
CA THR A 378 -19.39 14.79 6.82
C THR A 378 -19.39 15.03 8.33
N ILE A 379 -18.21 15.29 8.88
CA ILE A 379 -17.98 15.65 10.27
C ILE A 379 -17.68 17.16 10.28
N CYS A 380 -18.73 17.95 10.61
CA CYS A 380 -18.70 19.42 10.69
C CYS A 380 -18.59 19.92 12.11
#